data_b6396ddd734f462df8d5a88313b54e63
#
_entry.id   b6396ddd734f462df8d5a88313b54e63
#
_cell.length_a   1.000
_cell.length_b   1.000
_cell.length_c   1.000
_cell.angle_alpha   90.00
_cell.angle_beta   90.00
_cell.angle_gamma   90.00
#
_symmetry.space_group_name_H-M   'P 1'
#
loop_
_entity.id
_entity.type
_entity.pdbx_description
1 polymer ?
#
loop_
_entity_poly.entity_id
_entity_poly.type
_entity_poly.pdbx_seq_one_letter_code
_entity_poly.pdbx_strand_id
1 'polypeptide(L)'
;MARILGTLLLVISASASAADLMERQGEQAAPSAGEALVVFVSPADSPEFTRMQVVDVTEPVAKLVGFIEPGTKVLYRVKPGSYLFMLNYTQASFLDATLAAGKTYYAVVSKDIPRGRFSVMNRYTLHAVRGEGLSELYFARAERNASAVIKSSKAEEWFRPREKSFTVKKNKFLPAGKEMSEKERAQYTLQESDGR
;
A
#
# COMPACT_ATOMS: atom_id res chain seq x y z
N MET A 1 42.52 -13.81 44.92
CA MET A 1 41.97 -14.38 43.66
C MET A 1 40.52 -13.96 43.53
N ALA A 2 40.25 -12.92 42.75
CA ALA A 2 38.88 -12.41 42.50
C ALA A 2 38.36 -12.98 41.18
N ARG A 3 37.25 -13.75 41.23
CA ARG A 3 36.53 -14.24 40.04
C ARG A 3 35.54 -13.22 39.58
N ILE A 4 35.77 -12.61 38.39
CA ILE A 4 34.84 -11.75 37.71
C ILE A 4 33.88 -12.68 36.96
N LEU A 5 32.61 -12.75 37.38
CA LEU A 5 31.53 -13.38 36.62
C LEU A 5 31.06 -12.33 35.61
N GLY A 6 31.38 -12.54 34.32
CA GLY A 6 30.83 -11.77 33.22
C GLY A 6 29.42 -12.27 32.90
N THR A 7 28.42 -11.44 33.14
CA THR A 7 27.03 -11.71 32.73
C THR A 7 26.87 -11.40 31.25
N LEU A 8 26.74 -12.43 30.42
CA LEU A 8 26.48 -12.32 29.01
C LEU A 8 24.99 -11.96 28.82
N LEU A 9 24.68 -10.72 28.52
CA LEU A 9 23.33 -10.30 28.14
C LEU A 9 23.04 -10.79 26.70
N LEU A 10 22.22 -11.84 26.60
CA LEU A 10 21.71 -12.33 25.33
C LEU A 10 20.59 -11.38 24.87
N VAL A 11 20.88 -10.49 23.93
CA VAL A 11 19.85 -9.66 23.26
C VAL A 11 19.11 -10.55 22.28
N ILE A 12 17.96 -11.06 22.68
CA ILE A 12 17.03 -11.78 21.80
C ILE A 12 16.33 -10.72 20.96
N SER A 13 16.80 -10.52 19.74
CA SER A 13 16.08 -9.77 18.73
C SER A 13 14.84 -10.56 18.31
N ALA A 14 13.70 -10.25 18.89
CA ALA A 14 12.42 -10.79 18.45
C ALA A 14 12.13 -10.28 17.02
N SER A 15 12.35 -11.13 16.03
CA SER A 15 11.87 -10.90 14.68
C SER A 15 10.35 -10.97 14.71
N ALA A 16 9.66 -9.81 14.60
CA ALA A 16 8.20 -9.78 14.52
C ALA A 16 7.73 -10.64 13.33
N SER A 17 6.90 -11.62 13.63
CA SER A 17 6.27 -12.45 12.60
C SER A 17 5.43 -11.59 11.66
N ALA A 18 5.30 -12.02 10.41
CA ALA A 18 4.48 -11.34 9.40
C ALA A 18 3.04 -11.09 9.88
N ALA A 19 2.47 -12.02 10.62
CA ALA A 19 1.11 -11.95 11.18
C ALA A 19 0.95 -10.85 12.26
N ASP A 20 2.04 -10.37 12.84
CA ASP A 20 2.02 -9.39 13.93
C ASP A 20 1.97 -7.93 13.43
N LEU A 21 2.24 -7.68 12.14
CA LEU A 21 2.29 -6.32 11.58
C LEU A 21 0.94 -5.80 11.10
N MET A 22 -0.01 -6.71 10.83
CA MET A 22 -1.36 -6.36 10.40
C MET A 22 -2.38 -7.07 11.27
N GLU A 23 -3.45 -6.37 11.61
CA GLU A 23 -4.57 -6.89 12.38
C GLU A 23 -5.76 -7.10 11.47
N ARG A 24 -6.45 -8.24 11.61
CA ARG A 24 -7.70 -8.47 10.90
C ARG A 24 -8.77 -7.52 11.45
N GLN A 25 -9.47 -6.89 10.55
CA GLN A 25 -10.63 -6.07 10.86
C GLN A 25 -11.88 -6.81 10.39
N GLY A 26 -12.97 -6.68 11.15
CA GLY A 26 -14.27 -7.17 10.75
C GLY A 26 -14.83 -6.44 9.52
N GLU A 27 -16.13 -6.29 9.45
CA GLU A 27 -16.79 -5.61 8.33
C GLU A 27 -16.21 -4.21 8.08
N GLN A 28 -16.03 -3.88 6.81
CA GLN A 28 -15.57 -2.57 6.38
C GLN A 28 -16.67 -1.54 6.66
N ALA A 29 -16.53 -0.81 7.77
CA ALA A 29 -17.44 0.29 8.06
C ALA A 29 -17.21 1.45 7.07
N ALA A 30 -18.29 2.09 6.62
CA ALA A 30 -18.22 3.29 5.82
C ALA A 30 -17.36 4.38 6.52
N PRO A 31 -16.75 5.31 5.78
CA PRO A 31 -16.04 6.43 6.39
C PRO A 31 -17.02 7.33 7.15
N SER A 32 -16.54 8.01 8.19
CA SER A 32 -17.30 9.06 8.85
C SER A 32 -17.51 10.27 7.90
N ALA A 33 -18.46 11.15 8.23
CA ALA A 33 -18.77 12.32 7.40
C ALA A 33 -17.57 13.26 7.14
N GLY A 34 -16.57 13.25 8.04
CA GLY A 34 -15.36 14.08 7.93
C GLY A 34 -14.14 13.36 7.36
N GLU A 35 -14.27 12.10 6.96
CA GLU A 35 -13.17 11.26 6.49
C GLU A 35 -13.43 10.69 5.10
N ALA A 36 -12.39 10.28 4.43
CA ALA A 36 -12.42 9.39 3.28
C ALA A 36 -11.82 8.03 3.69
N LEU A 37 -12.29 6.95 3.07
CA LEU A 37 -11.71 5.63 3.20
C LEU A 37 -11.05 5.23 1.89
N VAL A 38 -9.76 4.89 1.93
CA VAL A 38 -9.08 4.26 0.80
C VAL A 38 -8.87 2.78 1.10
N VAL A 39 -9.28 1.94 0.18
CA VAL A 39 -9.18 0.48 0.27
C VAL A 39 -8.20 -0.01 -0.79
N PHE A 40 -7.05 -0.48 -0.36
CA PHE A 40 -6.05 -1.09 -1.23
C PHE A 40 -6.27 -2.59 -1.27
N VAL A 41 -6.61 -3.15 -2.43
CA VAL A 41 -7.00 -4.55 -2.59
C VAL A 41 -5.90 -5.31 -3.32
N SER A 42 -5.52 -6.47 -2.79
CA SER A 42 -4.66 -7.43 -3.48
C SER A 42 -5.44 -8.71 -3.77
N PRO A 43 -5.58 -9.09 -5.04
CA PRO A 43 -6.21 -10.33 -5.42
C PRO A 43 -5.49 -11.56 -4.85
N ALA A 44 -6.26 -12.60 -4.50
CA ALA A 44 -5.70 -13.82 -3.93
C ALA A 44 -4.91 -14.66 -4.94
N ASP A 45 -5.18 -14.47 -6.22
CA ASP A 45 -4.50 -15.14 -7.34
C ASP A 45 -3.22 -14.43 -7.81
N SER A 46 -2.68 -13.53 -6.99
CA SER A 46 -1.39 -12.86 -7.21
C SER A 46 -0.25 -13.55 -6.43
N PRO A 47 0.15 -14.78 -6.76
CA PRO A 47 1.03 -15.60 -5.91
C PRO A 47 2.51 -15.23 -5.96
N GLU A 48 2.90 -14.30 -6.82
CA GLU A 48 4.32 -14.01 -7.10
C GLU A 48 4.98 -13.06 -6.08
N PHE A 49 4.24 -12.56 -5.11
CA PHE A 49 4.80 -11.77 -4.01
C PHE A 49 4.25 -12.25 -2.66
N THR A 50 5.05 -12.09 -1.62
CA THR A 50 4.63 -12.45 -0.25
C THR A 50 4.05 -11.24 0.48
N ARG A 51 4.65 -10.08 0.30
CA ARG A 51 4.25 -8.85 0.98
C ARG A 51 4.82 -7.61 0.31
N MET A 52 3.99 -6.56 0.21
CA MET A 52 4.42 -5.23 -0.20
C MET A 52 3.99 -4.19 0.84
N GLN A 53 4.59 -2.99 0.82
CA GLN A 53 4.19 -1.89 1.67
C GLN A 53 3.41 -0.86 0.85
N VAL A 54 2.27 -0.43 1.40
CA VAL A 54 1.59 0.77 0.94
C VAL A 54 1.99 1.91 1.89
N VAL A 55 2.46 3.00 1.33
CA VAL A 55 3.02 4.14 2.07
C VAL A 55 2.40 5.42 1.55
N ASP A 56 1.90 6.25 2.44
CA ASP A 56 1.52 7.63 2.13
C ASP A 56 2.80 8.48 2.12
N VAL A 57 3.12 9.01 0.95
CA VAL A 57 4.30 9.84 0.71
C VAL A 57 3.93 11.25 0.28
N THR A 58 2.71 11.69 0.62
CA THR A 58 2.21 13.03 0.36
C THR A 58 3.12 14.07 0.97
N GLU A 59 3.36 13.95 2.27
CA GLU A 59 4.21 14.84 3.04
C GLU A 59 5.70 14.48 2.88
N PRO A 60 6.62 15.35 3.31
CA PRO A 60 8.06 15.05 3.38
C PRO A 60 8.38 13.84 4.25
N VAL A 61 7.60 13.63 5.32
CA VAL A 61 7.69 12.48 6.22
C VAL A 61 6.72 11.41 5.74
N ALA A 62 7.25 10.26 5.33
CA ALA A 62 6.44 9.14 4.86
C ALA A 62 5.65 8.50 6.02
N LYS A 63 4.43 8.03 5.75
CA LYS A 63 3.59 7.35 6.73
C LYS A 63 3.22 5.96 6.22
N LEU A 64 3.38 4.94 7.06
CA LEU A 64 2.94 3.60 6.70
C LEU A 64 1.41 3.55 6.64
N VAL A 65 0.88 3.14 5.50
CA VAL A 65 -0.54 2.78 5.35
C VAL A 65 -0.75 1.36 5.84
N GLY A 66 0.08 0.43 5.37
CA GLY A 66 0.03 -0.96 5.79
C GLY A 66 0.87 -1.88 4.92
N PHE A 67 0.81 -3.16 5.27
CA PHE A 67 1.37 -4.24 4.48
C PHE A 67 0.25 -4.93 3.72
N ILE A 68 0.42 -5.10 2.41
CA ILE A 68 -0.54 -5.77 1.56
C ILE A 68 0.02 -7.11 1.10
N GLU A 69 -0.79 -8.16 1.24
CA GLU A 69 -0.50 -9.55 0.89
C GLU A 69 -1.57 -10.07 -0.08
N PRO A 70 -1.30 -11.13 -0.86
CA PRO A 70 -2.33 -11.75 -1.69
C PRO A 70 -3.59 -12.11 -0.88
N GLY A 71 -4.76 -11.74 -1.38
CA GLY A 71 -6.04 -12.00 -0.70
C GLY A 71 -6.34 -11.09 0.49
N THR A 72 -5.65 -9.94 0.60
CA THR A 72 -5.93 -8.94 1.64
C THR A 72 -6.39 -7.61 1.05
N LYS A 73 -7.10 -6.84 1.88
CA LYS A 73 -7.42 -5.43 1.62
C LYS A 73 -7.03 -4.58 2.82
N VAL A 74 -6.20 -3.57 2.57
CA VAL A 74 -5.73 -2.63 3.59
C VAL A 74 -6.66 -1.44 3.63
N LEU A 75 -7.22 -1.15 4.80
CA LEU A 75 -8.13 -0.03 5.03
C LEU A 75 -7.35 1.17 5.57
N TYR A 76 -7.50 2.32 4.93
CA TYR A 76 -6.83 3.55 5.34
C TYR A 76 -7.80 4.73 5.38
N ARG A 77 -8.08 5.22 6.58
CA ARG A 77 -8.93 6.39 6.82
C ARG A 77 -8.08 7.64 6.85
N VAL A 78 -8.53 8.66 6.10
CA VAL A 78 -7.81 9.93 5.96
C VAL A 78 -8.78 11.10 5.90
N LYS A 79 -8.29 12.30 6.15
CA LYS A 79 -9.03 13.53 5.87
C LYS A 79 -9.20 13.72 4.34
N PRO A 80 -10.25 14.43 3.88
CA PRO A 80 -10.34 14.83 2.48
C PRO A 80 -9.11 15.62 2.03
N GLY A 81 -8.71 15.47 0.78
CA GLY A 81 -7.56 16.19 0.23
C GLY A 81 -6.81 15.41 -0.84
N SER A 82 -5.65 15.93 -1.22
CA SER A 82 -4.78 15.31 -2.22
C SER A 82 -3.71 14.47 -1.56
N TYR A 83 -3.50 13.27 -2.09
CA TYR A 83 -2.56 12.27 -1.57
C TYR A 83 -1.70 11.70 -2.68
N LEU A 84 -0.51 11.25 -2.30
CA LEU A 84 0.37 10.44 -3.11
C LEU A 84 0.70 9.16 -2.36
N PHE A 85 0.15 8.04 -2.83
CA PHE A 85 0.46 6.73 -2.28
C PHE A 85 1.55 6.05 -3.08
N MET A 86 2.41 5.32 -2.39
CA MET A 86 3.49 4.55 -2.98
C MET A 86 3.32 3.07 -2.64
N LEU A 87 3.28 2.21 -3.65
CA LEU A 87 3.45 0.77 -3.49
C LEU A 87 4.95 0.46 -3.55
N ASN A 88 5.47 0.00 -2.43
CA ASN A 88 6.88 -0.34 -2.33
C ASN A 88 7.08 -1.85 -2.46
N TYR A 89 7.78 -2.23 -3.51
CA TYR A 89 8.28 -3.58 -3.77
C TYR A 89 9.72 -3.48 -4.29
N THR A 90 10.12 -4.29 -5.27
CA THR A 90 11.45 -4.17 -5.91
C THR A 90 11.63 -2.77 -6.52
N GLN A 91 10.61 -2.30 -7.22
CA GLN A 91 10.50 -0.91 -7.67
C GLN A 91 9.35 -0.23 -6.92
N ALA A 92 9.35 1.10 -6.88
CA ALA A 92 8.23 1.88 -6.38
C ALA A 92 7.29 2.25 -7.53
N SER A 93 5.98 2.14 -7.30
CA SER A 93 4.95 2.72 -8.14
C SER A 93 4.10 3.68 -7.32
N PHE A 94 3.40 4.61 -7.98
CA PHE A 94 2.68 5.69 -7.33
C PHE A 94 1.24 5.74 -7.79
N LEU A 95 0.37 6.17 -6.88
CA LEU A 95 -1.04 6.44 -7.11
C LEU A 95 -1.33 7.84 -6.57
N ASP A 96 -1.69 8.76 -7.47
CA ASP A 96 -2.23 10.05 -7.10
C ASP A 96 -3.70 9.90 -6.67
N ALA A 97 -4.15 10.66 -5.68
CA ALA A 97 -5.53 10.61 -5.23
C ALA A 97 -6.03 11.99 -4.79
N THR A 98 -7.24 12.35 -5.23
CA THR A 98 -8.01 13.47 -4.69
C THR A 98 -9.28 12.91 -4.07
N LEU A 99 -9.40 13.07 -2.76
CA LEU A 99 -10.38 12.36 -1.93
C LEU A 99 -11.38 13.35 -1.31
N ALA A 100 -12.66 13.07 -1.45
CA ALA A 100 -13.75 13.81 -0.81
C ALA A 100 -14.24 13.11 0.47
N ALA A 101 -14.81 13.87 1.40
CA ALA A 101 -15.38 13.35 2.64
C ALA A 101 -16.56 12.40 2.40
N GLY A 102 -16.75 11.44 3.30
CA GLY A 102 -17.86 10.50 3.30
C GLY A 102 -17.80 9.44 2.21
N LYS A 103 -16.71 9.37 1.43
CA LYS A 103 -16.57 8.48 0.28
C LYS A 103 -15.54 7.39 0.51
N THR A 104 -15.78 6.23 -0.13
CA THR A 104 -14.85 5.10 -0.18
C THR A 104 -14.23 4.99 -1.57
N TYR A 105 -12.91 4.92 -1.63
CA TYR A 105 -12.10 4.80 -2.84
C TYR A 105 -11.39 3.46 -2.87
N TYR A 106 -11.19 2.92 -4.06
CA TYR A 106 -10.55 1.62 -4.22
C TYR A 106 -9.35 1.70 -5.15
N ALA A 107 -8.27 1.05 -4.75
CA ALA A 107 -7.10 0.82 -5.59
C ALA A 107 -6.74 -0.66 -5.56
N VAL A 108 -6.48 -1.26 -6.71
CA VAL A 108 -6.15 -2.68 -6.83
C VAL A 108 -4.67 -2.85 -7.19
N VAL A 109 -4.01 -3.79 -6.52
CA VAL A 109 -2.66 -4.22 -6.90
C VAL A 109 -2.76 -5.04 -8.18
N SER A 110 -2.04 -4.60 -9.19
CA SER A 110 -1.94 -5.28 -10.48
C SER A 110 -0.48 -5.51 -10.85
N LYS A 111 -0.25 -6.57 -11.63
CA LYS A 111 1.05 -6.85 -12.22
C LYS A 111 1.08 -6.22 -13.61
N ASP A 112 1.91 -5.20 -13.79
CA ASP A 112 2.18 -4.65 -15.11
C ASP A 112 3.26 -5.47 -15.79
N ILE A 113 2.92 -6.01 -16.96
CA ILE A 113 3.87 -6.65 -17.84
C ILE A 113 4.44 -5.54 -18.74
N PRO A 114 5.72 -5.16 -18.57
CA PRO A 114 6.31 -4.12 -19.41
C PRO A 114 6.26 -4.55 -20.88
N ARG A 115 5.72 -3.68 -21.72
CA ARG A 115 5.75 -3.87 -23.17
C ARG A 115 7.13 -3.51 -23.69
N GLY A 116 8.03 -4.49 -23.80
CA GLY A 116 9.36 -4.27 -24.39
C GLY A 116 10.24 -5.51 -24.32
N ARG A 117 11.08 -5.68 -25.35
CA ARG A 117 11.87 -6.91 -25.61
C ARG A 117 12.90 -7.26 -24.54
N PHE A 118 13.16 -6.37 -23.56
CA PHE A 118 14.21 -6.53 -22.56
C PHE A 118 13.78 -6.26 -21.11
N SER A 119 12.48 -6.10 -20.82
CA SER A 119 12.04 -5.88 -19.45
C SER A 119 11.61 -7.20 -18.80
N VAL A 120 12.50 -7.74 -17.97
CA VAL A 120 12.32 -9.03 -17.25
C VAL A 120 11.79 -8.81 -15.83
N MET A 121 11.51 -7.57 -15.39
CA MET A 121 11.14 -7.30 -14.03
C MET A 121 9.62 -7.15 -13.89
N ASN A 122 9.03 -8.05 -13.11
CA ASN A 122 7.64 -7.92 -12.67
C ASN A 122 7.46 -6.61 -11.91
N ARG A 123 6.67 -5.72 -12.45
CA ARG A 123 6.30 -4.47 -11.81
C ARG A 123 4.90 -4.60 -11.25
N TYR A 124 4.76 -4.36 -9.97
CA TYR A 124 3.46 -4.24 -9.32
C TYR A 124 3.10 -2.76 -9.18
N THR A 125 1.84 -2.44 -9.44
CA THR A 125 1.31 -1.07 -9.40
C THR A 125 -0.03 -1.04 -8.68
N LEU A 126 -0.41 0.14 -8.21
CA LEU A 126 -1.76 0.43 -7.73
C LEU A 126 -2.55 1.04 -8.87
N HIS A 127 -3.62 0.39 -9.29
CA HIS A 127 -4.55 0.92 -10.27
C HIS A 127 -5.78 1.48 -9.58
N ALA A 128 -6.18 2.69 -9.97
CA ALA A 128 -7.44 3.29 -9.55
C ALA A 128 -8.62 2.46 -10.07
N VAL A 129 -9.55 2.11 -9.19
CA VAL A 129 -10.80 1.42 -9.59
C VAL A 129 -11.84 2.49 -9.92
N ARG A 130 -12.27 2.51 -11.18
CA ARG A 130 -13.30 3.41 -11.71
C ARG A 130 -14.48 2.58 -12.16
N GLY A 131 -15.67 3.08 -11.84
CA GLY A 131 -16.88 2.30 -11.99
C GLY A 131 -17.36 2.11 -13.42
N GLU A 132 -16.75 1.30 -14.25
CA GLU A 132 -17.37 0.52 -15.36
C GLU A 132 -16.31 -0.24 -16.15
N GLY A 133 -16.49 -1.55 -16.35
CA GLY A 133 -15.69 -2.37 -17.24
C GLY A 133 -15.28 -3.75 -16.69
N LEU A 134 -14.53 -4.53 -17.50
CA LEU A 134 -13.97 -5.83 -17.10
C LEU A 134 -13.09 -5.77 -15.83
N SER A 135 -12.45 -4.64 -15.60
CA SER A 135 -11.73 -4.36 -14.38
C SER A 135 -12.63 -4.36 -13.14
N GLU A 136 -13.90 -3.99 -13.28
CA GLU A 136 -14.84 -3.95 -12.16
C GLU A 136 -15.27 -5.34 -11.70
N LEU A 137 -15.52 -6.28 -12.62
CA LEU A 137 -15.86 -7.67 -12.25
C LEU A 137 -14.68 -8.37 -11.57
N TYR A 138 -13.47 -8.16 -12.07
CA TYR A 138 -12.25 -8.67 -11.46
C TYR A 138 -12.04 -8.08 -10.09
N PHE A 139 -12.18 -6.76 -9.98
CA PHE A 139 -12.09 -6.04 -8.73
C PHE A 139 -13.15 -6.51 -7.72
N ALA A 140 -14.44 -6.57 -8.12
CA ALA A 140 -15.53 -6.99 -7.22
C ALA A 140 -15.33 -8.41 -6.69
N ARG A 141 -14.74 -9.31 -7.48
CA ARG A 141 -14.36 -10.66 -7.02
C ARG A 141 -13.19 -10.60 -6.03
N ALA A 142 -12.14 -9.85 -6.36
CA ALA A 142 -10.96 -9.69 -5.51
C ALA A 142 -11.33 -9.05 -4.17
N GLU A 143 -12.14 -7.99 -4.19
CA GLU A 143 -12.58 -7.26 -3.01
C GLU A 143 -13.43 -8.13 -2.07
N ARG A 144 -14.39 -8.89 -2.58
CA ARG A 144 -15.24 -9.80 -1.78
C ARG A 144 -14.44 -10.90 -1.09
N ASN A 145 -13.42 -11.42 -1.76
CA ASN A 145 -12.62 -12.54 -1.25
C ASN A 145 -11.45 -12.08 -0.37
N ALA A 146 -11.16 -10.78 -0.31
CA ALA A 146 -10.04 -10.25 0.45
C ALA A 146 -10.40 -10.02 1.91
N SER A 147 -9.53 -10.48 2.81
CA SER A 147 -9.62 -10.19 4.25
C SER A 147 -9.24 -8.75 4.53
N ALA A 148 -10.10 -8.01 5.22
CA ALA A 148 -9.80 -6.65 5.65
C ALA A 148 -8.75 -6.65 6.76
N VAL A 149 -7.73 -5.79 6.62
CA VAL A 149 -6.65 -5.63 7.59
C VAL A 149 -6.32 -4.16 7.79
N ILE A 150 -5.86 -3.84 9.00
CA ILE A 150 -5.27 -2.54 9.35
C ILE A 150 -3.88 -2.76 9.93
N LYS A 151 -3.06 -1.72 9.94
CA LYS A 151 -1.73 -1.80 10.56
C LYS A 151 -1.82 -1.89 12.08
N SER A 152 -0.98 -2.74 12.66
CA SER A 152 -0.80 -2.84 14.11
C SER A 152 0.21 -1.79 14.63
N SER A 153 0.31 -1.65 15.96
CA SER A 153 1.37 -0.84 16.59
C SER A 153 2.77 -1.33 16.24
N LYS A 154 2.97 -2.64 16.13
CA LYS A 154 4.25 -3.25 15.72
C LYS A 154 4.65 -2.87 14.28
N ALA A 155 3.67 -2.62 13.40
CA ALA A 155 3.94 -2.13 12.05
C ALA A 155 4.58 -0.74 12.07
N GLU A 156 4.12 0.16 12.93
CA GLU A 156 4.71 1.49 13.11
C GLU A 156 6.13 1.40 13.70
N GLU A 157 6.36 0.54 14.68
CA GLU A 157 7.69 0.30 15.25
C GLU A 157 8.66 -0.23 14.19
N TRP A 158 8.20 -1.14 13.33
CA TRP A 158 8.98 -1.66 12.22
C TRP A 158 9.29 -0.56 11.18
N PHE A 159 8.34 0.33 10.91
CA PHE A 159 8.45 1.35 9.87
C PHE A 159 9.36 2.51 10.28
N ARG A 160 9.27 2.99 11.53
CA ARG A 160 9.96 4.18 12.04
C ARG A 160 11.45 4.26 11.68
N PRO A 161 12.29 3.22 11.91
CA PRO A 161 13.70 3.29 11.55
C PRO A 161 13.96 3.27 10.03
N ARG A 162 12.95 2.94 9.23
CA ARG A 162 13.02 2.78 7.77
C ARG A 162 12.40 3.93 6.99
N GLU A 163 11.71 4.84 7.66
CA GLU A 163 10.95 5.96 7.07
C GLU A 163 11.75 6.73 6.02
N LYS A 164 12.98 7.13 6.36
CA LYS A 164 13.86 7.86 5.43
C LYS A 164 14.13 7.11 4.13
N SER A 165 14.19 5.78 4.17
CA SER A 165 14.44 4.96 2.98
C SER A 165 13.28 5.05 1.97
N PHE A 166 12.05 5.21 2.44
CA PHE A 166 10.88 5.40 1.58
C PHE A 166 10.90 6.77 0.90
N THR A 167 11.31 7.82 1.61
CA THR A 167 11.50 9.16 1.03
C THR A 167 12.58 9.15 -0.06
N VAL A 168 13.72 8.48 0.18
CA VAL A 168 14.77 8.30 -0.84
C VAL A 168 14.23 7.56 -2.06
N LYS A 169 13.45 6.50 -1.83
CA LYS A 169 12.84 5.70 -2.90
C LYS A 169 11.80 6.50 -3.69
N LYS A 170 10.97 7.31 -3.02
CA LYS A 170 10.07 8.28 -3.67
C LYS A 170 10.85 9.16 -4.64
N ASN A 171 11.89 9.83 -4.17
CA ASN A 171 12.66 10.77 -4.97
C ASN A 171 13.35 10.11 -6.16
N LYS A 172 13.75 8.84 -6.03
CA LYS A 172 14.38 8.07 -7.11
C LYS A 172 13.40 7.69 -8.23
N PHE A 173 12.18 7.27 -7.88
CA PHE A 173 11.26 6.64 -8.84
C PHE A 173 10.11 7.55 -9.30
N LEU A 174 9.74 8.58 -8.52
CA LEU A 174 8.65 9.50 -8.88
C LEU A 174 8.89 10.25 -10.21
N PRO A 175 10.10 10.69 -10.55
CA PRO A 175 10.34 11.38 -11.82
C PRO A 175 9.94 10.56 -13.05
N ALA A 176 10.16 9.24 -13.03
CA ALA A 176 9.78 8.36 -14.14
C ALA A 176 8.27 8.31 -14.39
N GLY A 177 7.44 8.54 -13.37
CA GLY A 177 5.98 8.62 -13.51
C GLY A 177 5.50 9.89 -14.21
N LYS A 178 6.32 10.94 -14.27
CA LYS A 178 5.97 12.20 -14.92
C LYS A 178 6.03 12.14 -16.46
N GLU A 179 6.72 11.15 -17.00
CA GLU A 179 6.86 10.94 -18.45
C GLU A 179 5.67 10.18 -19.07
N MET A 180 4.70 9.76 -18.23
CA MET A 180 3.50 9.06 -18.70
C MET A 180 2.56 10.00 -19.46
N SER A 181 1.92 9.48 -20.51
CA SER A 181 0.82 10.17 -21.17
C SER A 181 -0.36 10.37 -20.19
N GLU A 182 -1.24 11.33 -20.48
CA GLU A 182 -2.43 11.58 -19.65
C GLU A 182 -3.31 10.33 -19.50
N LYS A 183 -3.50 9.58 -20.58
CA LYS A 183 -4.27 8.32 -20.59
C LYS A 183 -3.65 7.24 -19.69
N GLU A 184 -2.34 7.12 -19.69
CA GLU A 184 -1.63 6.20 -18.80
C GLU A 184 -1.72 6.66 -17.35
N ARG A 185 -1.49 7.95 -17.10
CA ARG A 185 -1.57 8.55 -15.76
C ARG A 185 -2.95 8.38 -15.14
N ALA A 186 -4.01 8.46 -15.95
CA ALA A 186 -5.37 8.26 -15.49
C ALA A 186 -5.57 6.94 -14.74
N GLN A 187 -4.88 5.86 -15.12
CA GLN A 187 -4.98 4.55 -14.46
C GLN A 187 -4.38 4.55 -13.05
N TYR A 188 -3.52 5.51 -12.75
CA TYR A 188 -2.82 5.68 -11.47
C TYR A 188 -3.29 6.92 -10.72
N THR A 189 -4.52 7.39 -10.98
CA THR A 189 -5.09 8.58 -10.34
C THR A 189 -6.51 8.29 -9.89
N LEU A 190 -6.77 8.40 -8.59
CA LEU A 190 -8.12 8.45 -8.02
C LEU A 190 -8.63 9.89 -8.03
N GLN A 191 -9.82 10.09 -8.56
CA GLN A 191 -10.51 11.38 -8.59
C GLN A 191 -11.67 11.38 -7.59
N GLU A 192 -12.14 12.55 -7.17
CA GLU A 192 -13.30 12.68 -6.29
C GLU A 192 -14.54 11.96 -6.81
N SER A 193 -14.70 11.89 -8.13
CA SER A 193 -15.81 11.19 -8.79
C SER A 193 -15.73 9.67 -8.66
N ASP A 194 -14.55 9.10 -8.38
CA ASP A 194 -14.35 7.65 -8.26
C ASP A 194 -14.83 7.12 -6.89
N GLY A 195 -15.12 8.01 -5.94
CA GLY A 195 -15.59 7.67 -4.61
C GLY A 195 -17.07 7.27 -4.58
N ARG A 196 -17.36 6.24 -3.84
CA ARG A 196 -18.69 5.61 -3.66
C ARG A 196 -19.23 5.84 -2.26
#